data_525a2a1025afc9b3f72be284bb5cd8f3
#
_entry.id   525a2a1025afc9b3f72be284bb5cd8f3
#
_cell.length_a   1.000
_cell.length_b   1.000
_cell.length_c   1.000
_cell.angle_alpha   90.00
_cell.angle_beta   90.00
_cell.angle_gamma   90.00
#
_symmetry.space_group_name_H-M   'P 1'
#
loop_
_entity.id
_entity.type
_entity.pdbx_description
1 polymer ?
#
loop_
_entity_poly.entity_id
_entity_poly.type
_entity_poly.pdbx_seq_one_letter_code
_entity_poly.pdbx_strand_id
1 'polypeptide(L)'
;LKEDELKDVSYAVFGCGHRDWAKTFHKVPKYLNEQLKKVGATRLVDLGTADAAQGDIFTDFESWEDQVFWPALREKYGSSEADGEGSLENTLDVEISTPRSSILRQDVREALVEDVKVLSGSGVDEKRHIEISLPSDMTYSAGDYLAILPLNPKENVQRAMRYFGLSWDSMLTLSSAGPTTLPVDQPVSAIDVFGAYMELAQPASKRNVHALADATRDEATKKELSRLAEEAFTEEITAKRVSVLDLLERFPSVQLPLGVFLKMQPPMRVRQYSISSSPLWNSNNVTLTYAVVDQPALSGQGRFVGVASNYLSNLAKGDKLHVSVRSSHQAFHLPKDSKNVPVIMIAAGTGRHLGPH
;
A
#
# COMPACT_ATOMS: atom_id res chain seq x y z
N LEU A 1 34.71 31.48 -21.46
CA LEU A 1 35.48 31.70 -20.23
C LEU A 1 36.84 32.26 -20.60
N LYS A 2 37.33 33.21 -19.81
CA LYS A 2 38.67 33.81 -19.99
C LYS A 2 39.73 32.88 -19.40
N GLU A 3 40.96 33.04 -19.85
CA GLU A 3 42.12 32.39 -19.25
C GLU A 3 42.21 32.76 -17.75
N ASP A 4 42.45 31.76 -16.89
CA ASP A 4 42.49 31.88 -15.42
C ASP A 4 41.18 32.27 -14.69
N GLU A 5 40.04 32.24 -15.35
CA GLU A 5 38.75 32.55 -14.73
C GLU A 5 38.35 31.53 -13.63
N LEU A 6 38.86 30.28 -13.72
CA LEU A 6 38.60 29.20 -12.76
C LEU A 6 39.84 28.78 -11.96
N LYS A 7 40.80 29.66 -11.75
CA LYS A 7 42.06 29.35 -11.02
C LYS A 7 41.86 28.81 -9.60
N ASP A 8 40.77 29.21 -8.94
CA ASP A 8 40.44 28.79 -7.58
C ASP A 8 39.48 27.58 -7.52
N VAL A 9 39.18 26.98 -8.68
CA VAL A 9 38.30 25.84 -8.79
C VAL A 9 39.10 24.56 -8.96
N SER A 10 38.82 23.56 -8.13
CA SER A 10 39.29 22.19 -8.34
C SER A 10 38.19 21.36 -9.03
N TYR A 11 38.60 20.48 -9.93
CA TYR A 11 37.63 19.66 -10.67
C TYR A 11 38.07 18.20 -10.80
N ALA A 12 37.11 17.33 -10.95
CA ALA A 12 37.26 15.96 -11.42
C ALA A 12 36.22 15.70 -12.51
N VAL A 13 36.53 14.86 -13.48
CA VAL A 13 35.63 14.52 -14.58
C VAL A 13 35.56 13.00 -14.68
N PHE A 14 34.35 12.47 -14.69
CA PHE A 14 34.08 11.08 -15.05
C PHE A 14 33.18 11.07 -16.27
N GLY A 15 33.45 10.19 -17.24
CA GLY A 15 32.72 10.15 -18.48
C GLY A 15 32.22 8.77 -18.87
N CYS A 16 30.93 8.64 -19.08
CA CYS A 16 30.34 7.43 -19.63
C CYS A 16 30.31 7.49 -21.16
N GLY A 17 30.47 6.34 -21.81
CA GLY A 17 30.36 6.21 -23.25
C GLY A 17 30.03 4.79 -23.68
N HIS A 18 29.81 4.63 -24.99
CA HIS A 18 29.64 3.32 -25.60
C HIS A 18 30.53 3.28 -26.86
N ARG A 19 31.48 2.35 -26.95
CA ARG A 19 32.49 2.30 -28.02
C ARG A 19 31.91 2.17 -29.42
N ASP A 20 30.72 1.58 -29.56
CA ASP A 20 30.05 1.48 -30.87
C ASP A 20 29.69 2.86 -31.43
N TRP A 21 29.60 3.89 -30.59
CA TRP A 21 29.46 5.27 -31.04
C TRP A 21 30.82 5.96 -31.24
N ALA A 22 31.64 5.35 -32.05
CA ALA A 22 33.05 5.71 -32.23
C ALA A 22 33.33 7.21 -32.43
N LYS A 23 32.43 7.95 -33.08
CA LYS A 23 32.58 9.41 -33.33
C LYS A 23 32.39 10.28 -32.08
N THR A 24 31.68 9.78 -31.07
CA THR A 24 31.31 10.53 -29.85
C THR A 24 31.84 9.87 -28.57
N PHE A 25 32.47 8.71 -28.68
CA PHE A 25 32.97 7.94 -27.54
C PHE A 25 33.92 8.77 -26.69
N HIS A 26 33.52 9.05 -25.47
CA HIS A 26 34.18 9.90 -24.46
C HIS A 26 34.61 11.29 -24.98
N LYS A 27 33.99 11.81 -26.05
CA LYS A 27 34.39 13.10 -26.64
C LYS A 27 34.09 14.27 -25.72
N VAL A 28 32.89 14.28 -25.11
CA VAL A 28 32.46 15.36 -24.22
C VAL A 28 33.28 15.40 -22.92
N PRO A 29 33.46 14.30 -22.17
CA PRO A 29 34.28 14.32 -20.97
C PRO A 29 35.75 14.73 -21.24
N LYS A 30 36.36 14.24 -22.32
CA LYS A 30 37.70 14.65 -22.75
C LYS A 30 37.77 16.15 -23.05
N TYR A 31 36.78 16.63 -23.80
CA TYR A 31 36.69 18.06 -24.12
C TYR A 31 36.54 18.93 -22.84
N LEU A 32 35.64 18.55 -21.93
CA LEU A 32 35.43 19.24 -20.68
C LEU A 32 36.72 19.28 -19.84
N ASN A 33 37.38 18.13 -19.70
CA ASN A 33 38.63 18.01 -18.96
C ASN A 33 39.72 18.95 -19.51
N GLU A 34 39.84 19.08 -20.83
CA GLU A 34 40.78 19.99 -21.49
C GLU A 34 40.37 21.46 -21.33
N GLN A 35 39.07 21.78 -21.48
CA GLN A 35 38.61 23.17 -21.36
C GLN A 35 38.76 23.71 -19.93
N LEU A 36 38.42 22.93 -18.92
CA LEU A 36 38.57 23.29 -17.52
C LEU A 36 40.02 23.60 -17.19
N LYS A 37 40.96 22.80 -17.70
CA LYS A 37 42.40 23.05 -17.56
C LYS A 37 42.84 24.35 -18.25
N LYS A 38 42.31 24.65 -19.46
CA LYS A 38 42.69 25.91 -20.20
C LYS A 38 42.22 27.18 -19.53
N VAL A 39 41.13 27.12 -18.76
CA VAL A 39 40.61 28.28 -18.03
C VAL A 39 41.13 28.38 -16.60
N GLY A 40 42.22 27.67 -16.28
CA GLY A 40 42.95 27.78 -15.03
C GLY A 40 42.47 26.85 -13.90
N ALA A 41 41.47 26.03 -14.11
CA ALA A 41 41.01 25.12 -13.05
C ALA A 41 42.03 24.00 -12.77
N THR A 42 42.16 23.64 -11.47
CA THR A 42 43.09 22.60 -11.02
C THR A 42 42.42 21.22 -11.06
N ARG A 43 43.00 20.32 -11.84
CA ARG A 43 42.50 18.93 -11.89
C ARG A 43 42.85 18.18 -10.62
N LEU A 44 41.87 17.61 -9.96
CA LEU A 44 42.03 16.87 -8.71
C LEU A 44 42.56 15.45 -8.98
N VAL A 45 41.98 14.75 -9.93
CA VAL A 45 42.31 13.37 -10.32
C VAL A 45 42.26 13.23 -11.84
N ASP A 46 42.87 12.18 -12.36
CA ASP A 46 42.79 11.88 -13.80
C ASP A 46 41.35 11.57 -14.25
N LEU A 47 41.09 11.86 -15.53
CA LEU A 47 39.79 11.60 -16.15
C LEU A 47 39.40 10.13 -15.98
N GLY A 48 38.34 9.85 -15.23
CA GLY A 48 37.69 8.55 -15.15
C GLY A 48 36.81 8.31 -16.37
N THR A 49 36.75 7.08 -16.84
CA THR A 49 35.88 6.70 -17.97
C THR A 49 35.27 5.33 -17.80
N ALA A 50 34.02 5.15 -18.23
CA ALA A 50 33.32 3.87 -18.31
C ALA A 50 32.81 3.63 -19.74
N ASP A 51 32.82 2.36 -20.16
CA ASP A 51 32.36 1.92 -21.46
C ASP A 51 31.20 0.94 -21.31
N ALA A 52 29.99 1.38 -21.60
CA ALA A 52 28.77 0.57 -21.51
C ALA A 52 28.76 -0.70 -22.40
N ALA A 53 29.69 -0.79 -23.36
CA ALA A 53 29.85 -2.02 -24.15
C ALA A 53 30.72 -3.09 -23.46
N GLN A 54 31.44 -2.74 -22.38
CA GLN A 54 32.34 -3.66 -21.66
C GLN A 54 31.87 -4.08 -20.29
N GLY A 55 31.01 -3.29 -19.64
CA GLY A 55 30.58 -3.54 -18.28
C GLY A 55 29.46 -2.65 -17.82
N ASP A 56 29.17 -2.72 -16.52
CA ASP A 56 28.22 -1.83 -15.87
C ASP A 56 28.87 -0.49 -15.54
N ILE A 57 28.42 0.56 -16.19
CA ILE A 57 28.93 1.93 -16.01
C ILE A 57 28.79 2.44 -14.56
N PHE A 58 27.82 1.93 -13.81
CA PHE A 58 27.63 2.29 -12.40
C PHE A 58 28.74 1.65 -11.54
N THR A 59 29.06 0.39 -11.74
CA THR A 59 30.17 -0.29 -11.05
C THR A 59 31.51 0.37 -11.36
N ASP A 60 31.73 0.77 -12.63
CA ASP A 60 32.96 1.50 -13.01
C ASP A 60 33.03 2.88 -12.33
N PHE A 61 31.89 3.59 -12.23
CA PHE A 61 31.81 4.86 -11.54
C PHE A 61 32.05 4.72 -10.04
N GLU A 62 31.36 3.79 -9.36
CA GLU A 62 31.54 3.52 -7.93
C GLU A 62 32.99 3.17 -7.62
N SER A 63 33.60 2.31 -8.44
CA SER A 63 35.03 1.94 -8.26
C SER A 63 35.97 3.15 -8.41
N TRP A 64 35.70 4.03 -9.39
CA TRP A 64 36.48 5.25 -9.56
C TRP A 64 36.24 6.24 -8.41
N GLU A 65 35.01 6.38 -7.95
CA GLU A 65 34.61 7.25 -6.85
C GLU A 65 35.33 6.82 -5.55
N ASP A 66 35.27 5.54 -5.20
CA ASP A 66 35.82 5.01 -3.96
C ASP A 66 37.35 4.94 -3.95
N GLN A 67 37.96 4.55 -5.09
CA GLN A 67 39.39 4.27 -5.15
C GLN A 67 40.25 5.48 -5.60
N VAL A 68 39.63 6.44 -6.27
CA VAL A 68 40.38 7.56 -6.89
C VAL A 68 39.88 8.90 -6.41
N PHE A 69 38.56 9.17 -6.51
CA PHE A 69 38.02 10.51 -6.26
C PHE A 69 38.00 10.86 -4.77
N TRP A 70 37.37 10.05 -3.93
CA TRP A 70 37.29 10.34 -2.49
C TRP A 70 38.65 10.33 -1.79
N PRO A 71 39.60 9.43 -2.08
CA PRO A 71 40.94 9.51 -1.53
C PRO A 71 41.64 10.82 -1.88
N ALA A 72 41.62 11.24 -3.15
CA ALA A 72 42.26 12.49 -3.58
C ALA A 72 41.59 13.74 -2.97
N LEU A 73 40.26 13.70 -2.79
CA LEU A 73 39.54 14.79 -2.14
C LEU A 73 39.92 14.90 -0.66
N ARG A 74 40.02 13.76 0.05
CA ARG A 74 40.46 13.71 1.45
C ARG A 74 41.89 14.16 1.61
N GLU A 75 42.79 13.73 0.74
CA GLU A 75 44.20 14.17 0.75
C GLU A 75 44.33 15.70 0.60
N LYS A 76 43.52 16.28 -0.28
CA LYS A 76 43.61 17.73 -0.57
C LYS A 76 42.89 18.62 0.43
N TYR A 77 41.75 18.18 0.95
CA TYR A 77 40.85 19.01 1.76
C TYR A 77 40.50 18.42 3.13
N GLY A 78 40.87 17.17 3.40
CA GLY A 78 40.60 16.51 4.67
C GLY A 78 41.40 17.16 5.81
N SER A 79 40.77 17.45 6.94
CA SER A 79 41.46 17.77 8.18
C SER A 79 42.00 16.48 8.80
N SER A 80 43.19 16.54 9.42
CA SER A 80 43.94 15.42 10.01
C SER A 80 43.28 14.74 11.24
N GLU A 81 41.99 14.88 11.49
CA GLU A 81 41.32 14.39 12.70
C GLU A 81 40.17 13.41 12.44
N ALA A 82 40.13 12.71 11.33
CA ALA A 82 39.12 11.68 11.08
C ALA A 82 39.76 10.37 10.64
N ASP A 83 40.65 9.81 11.45
CA ASP A 83 40.97 8.38 11.47
C ASP A 83 39.90 7.66 12.34
N GLY A 84 38.73 7.50 11.80
CA GLY A 84 37.67 6.64 12.34
C GLY A 84 37.13 5.81 11.21
N GLU A 85 37.23 4.50 11.37
CA GLU A 85 36.65 3.40 10.61
C GLU A 85 35.54 3.82 9.65
N GLY A 86 35.58 3.35 8.38
CA GLY A 86 34.62 3.65 7.31
C GLY A 86 33.20 3.67 7.83
N SER A 87 32.77 4.82 8.37
CA SER A 87 31.48 4.96 8.98
C SER A 87 30.44 5.08 7.88
N LEU A 88 29.38 4.38 8.07
CA LEU A 88 28.09 4.51 7.41
C LEU A 88 27.50 5.94 7.54
N GLU A 89 28.34 6.99 7.59
CA GLU A 89 27.96 8.38 7.90
C GLU A 89 27.11 9.06 6.82
N ASN A 90 26.87 8.39 5.69
CA ASN A 90 25.92 8.82 4.66
C ASN A 90 24.65 7.95 4.63
N THR A 91 24.29 7.31 5.73
CA THR A 91 23.00 6.63 5.82
C THR A 91 21.88 7.64 6.05
N LEU A 92 20.75 7.43 5.38
CA LEU A 92 19.54 8.18 5.67
C LEU A 92 19.03 7.77 7.06
N ASP A 93 18.70 8.75 7.89
CA ASP A 93 17.95 8.49 9.12
C ASP A 93 16.53 8.08 8.75
N VAL A 94 16.13 6.88 9.15
CA VAL A 94 14.81 6.32 8.84
C VAL A 94 14.01 6.12 10.12
N GLU A 95 12.95 6.90 10.28
CA GLU A 95 11.96 6.69 11.33
C GLU A 95 10.78 5.89 10.76
N ILE A 96 10.47 4.74 11.37
CA ILE A 96 9.36 3.88 10.96
C ILE A 96 8.20 4.07 11.94
N SER A 97 7.05 4.48 11.43
CA SER A 97 5.81 4.59 12.19
C SER A 97 4.66 3.85 11.53
N THR A 98 3.71 3.36 12.33
CA THR A 98 2.51 2.65 11.85
C THR A 98 1.24 3.33 12.39
N PRO A 99 0.94 4.58 11.99
CA PRO A 99 -0.11 5.39 12.60
C PRO A 99 -1.54 4.93 12.24
N ARG A 100 -1.71 4.05 11.25
CA ARG A 100 -3.01 3.68 10.68
C ARG A 100 -3.97 3.11 11.72
N SER A 101 -3.51 2.22 12.59
CA SER A 101 -4.34 1.58 13.62
C SER A 101 -4.88 2.60 14.63
N SER A 102 -4.05 3.54 15.07
CA SER A 102 -4.42 4.60 16.00
C SER A 102 -5.36 5.62 15.35
N ILE A 103 -5.10 6.05 14.12
CA ILE A 103 -5.96 6.98 13.37
C ILE A 103 -7.35 6.39 13.15
N LEU A 104 -7.43 5.12 12.74
CA LEU A 104 -8.70 4.40 12.56
C LEU A 104 -9.33 3.95 13.89
N ARG A 105 -8.65 4.14 15.01
CA ARG A 105 -9.10 3.67 16.33
C ARG A 105 -9.42 2.17 16.35
N GLN A 106 -8.57 1.38 15.65
CA GLN A 106 -8.67 -0.08 15.61
C GLN A 106 -7.63 -0.69 16.54
N ASP A 107 -8.10 -1.56 17.45
CA ASP A 107 -7.22 -2.34 18.32
C ASP A 107 -6.68 -3.54 17.52
N VAL A 108 -5.62 -3.30 16.76
CA VAL A 108 -4.94 -4.30 15.93
C VAL A 108 -3.43 -4.19 16.11
N ARG A 109 -2.74 -5.32 15.94
CA ARG A 109 -1.28 -5.45 16.05
C ARG A 109 -0.73 -6.03 14.75
N GLU A 110 0.53 -5.77 14.47
CA GLU A 110 1.23 -6.31 13.32
C GLU A 110 1.52 -7.81 13.54
N ALA A 111 1.17 -8.62 12.54
CA ALA A 111 1.42 -10.06 12.44
C ALA A 111 2.10 -10.38 11.12
N LEU A 112 2.68 -11.58 11.00
CA LEU A 112 3.47 -12.02 9.86
C LEU A 112 2.79 -13.18 9.13
N VAL A 113 2.75 -13.13 7.80
CA VAL A 113 2.29 -14.25 6.96
C VAL A 113 3.41 -15.31 6.88
N GLU A 114 3.11 -16.53 7.30
CA GLU A 114 4.04 -17.65 7.26
C GLU A 114 3.87 -18.53 6.03
N ASP A 115 2.62 -18.72 5.58
CA ASP A 115 2.32 -19.53 4.41
C ASP A 115 0.98 -19.15 3.78
N VAL A 116 0.85 -19.37 2.47
CA VAL A 116 -0.38 -19.16 1.71
C VAL A 116 -0.57 -20.28 0.71
N LYS A 117 -1.80 -20.84 0.63
CA LYS A 117 -2.13 -21.94 -0.28
C LYS A 117 -3.49 -21.70 -0.94
N VAL A 118 -3.57 -21.97 -2.23
CA VAL A 118 -4.85 -22.11 -2.94
C VAL A 118 -5.36 -23.51 -2.73
N LEU A 119 -6.60 -23.64 -2.26
CA LEU A 119 -7.24 -24.92 -1.94
C LEU A 119 -8.20 -25.38 -3.04
N SER A 120 -8.73 -24.48 -3.87
CA SER A 120 -9.68 -24.78 -4.92
C SER A 120 -8.98 -25.18 -6.21
N GLY A 121 -9.59 -26.11 -6.95
CA GLY A 121 -9.20 -26.42 -8.32
C GLY A 121 -9.71 -25.37 -9.32
N SER A 122 -9.39 -25.57 -10.60
CA SER A 122 -9.85 -24.70 -11.69
C SER A 122 -11.38 -24.84 -11.89
N GLY A 123 -12.03 -23.70 -12.18
CA GLY A 123 -13.48 -23.67 -12.50
C GLY A 123 -14.43 -23.62 -11.31
N VAL A 124 -13.93 -23.44 -10.10
CA VAL A 124 -14.74 -23.21 -8.89
C VAL A 124 -14.26 -21.95 -8.18
N ASP A 125 -15.15 -21.40 -7.32
CA ASP A 125 -14.82 -20.24 -6.50
C ASP A 125 -13.53 -20.46 -5.72
N GLU A 126 -12.64 -19.49 -5.80
CA GLU A 126 -11.31 -19.57 -5.18
C GLU A 126 -11.42 -19.61 -3.66
N LYS A 127 -10.83 -20.64 -3.07
CA LYS A 127 -10.67 -20.79 -1.63
C LYS A 127 -9.19 -20.87 -1.31
N ARG A 128 -8.80 -20.17 -0.26
CA ARG A 128 -7.42 -20.08 0.20
C ARG A 128 -7.27 -20.44 1.67
N HIS A 129 -6.08 -20.85 1.98
CA HIS A 129 -5.58 -21.07 3.32
C HIS A 129 -4.41 -20.11 3.54
N ILE A 130 -4.38 -19.48 4.71
CA ILE A 130 -3.28 -18.61 5.13
C ILE A 130 -2.88 -18.96 6.56
N GLU A 131 -1.59 -19.04 6.80
CA GLU A 131 -0.99 -19.20 8.12
C GLU A 131 -0.36 -17.87 8.53
N ILE A 132 -0.63 -17.43 9.76
CA ILE A 132 -0.22 -16.13 10.29
C ILE A 132 0.41 -16.33 11.67
N SER A 133 1.64 -15.85 11.84
CA SER A 133 2.33 -15.78 13.12
C SER A 133 1.83 -14.55 13.90
N LEU A 134 1.30 -14.78 15.09
CA LEU A 134 0.78 -13.75 15.97
C LEU A 134 1.91 -13.03 16.73
N PRO A 135 1.70 -11.77 17.15
CA PRO A 135 2.56 -11.14 18.16
C PRO A 135 2.68 -11.98 19.42
N SER A 136 3.84 -11.98 20.06
CA SER A 136 4.17 -12.86 21.19
C SER A 136 3.25 -12.72 22.42
N ASP A 137 2.57 -11.58 22.54
CA ASP A 137 1.63 -11.27 23.63
C ASP A 137 0.15 -11.52 23.25
N MET A 138 -0.10 -12.05 22.04
CA MET A 138 -1.45 -12.34 21.54
C MET A 138 -1.71 -13.86 21.60
N THR A 139 -2.75 -14.25 22.30
CA THR A 139 -3.16 -15.66 22.44
C THR A 139 -4.56 -15.87 21.88
N TYR A 140 -4.91 -17.10 21.52
CA TYR A 140 -6.23 -17.47 21.04
C TYR A 140 -6.72 -18.79 21.61
N SER A 141 -8.01 -19.04 21.50
CA SER A 141 -8.66 -20.30 21.82
C SER A 141 -9.37 -20.86 20.59
N ALA A 142 -9.54 -22.19 20.55
CA ALA A 142 -10.31 -22.82 19.48
C ALA A 142 -11.73 -22.25 19.45
N GLY A 143 -12.19 -21.81 18.28
CA GLY A 143 -13.48 -21.14 18.10
C GLY A 143 -13.41 -19.61 18.06
N ASP A 144 -12.28 -19.01 18.38
CA ASP A 144 -12.08 -17.56 18.28
C ASP A 144 -12.02 -17.08 16.81
N TYR A 145 -12.09 -15.76 16.65
CA TYR A 145 -11.97 -15.08 15.37
C TYR A 145 -10.67 -14.28 15.28
N LEU A 146 -10.12 -14.21 14.08
CA LEU A 146 -9.08 -13.23 13.75
C LEU A 146 -9.71 -12.07 13.00
N ALA A 147 -9.63 -10.88 13.57
CA ALA A 147 -10.03 -9.64 12.94
C ALA A 147 -8.85 -9.11 12.11
N ILE A 148 -9.09 -8.89 10.82
CA ILE A 148 -8.10 -8.39 9.86
C ILE A 148 -8.46 -6.96 9.48
N LEU A 149 -7.49 -6.03 9.53
CA LEU A 149 -7.64 -4.67 9.02
C LEU A 149 -7.14 -4.62 7.56
N PRO A 150 -8.05 -4.65 6.57
CA PRO A 150 -7.67 -4.80 5.16
C PRO A 150 -7.31 -3.47 4.49
N LEU A 151 -6.92 -3.55 3.23
CA LEU A 151 -6.84 -2.45 2.28
C LEU A 151 -7.95 -2.58 1.23
N ASN A 152 -8.37 -1.46 0.63
CA ASN A 152 -9.27 -1.51 -0.53
C ASN A 152 -8.60 -2.18 -1.73
N PRO A 153 -9.38 -2.88 -2.57
CA PRO A 153 -8.92 -3.35 -3.87
C PRO A 153 -8.35 -2.20 -4.71
N LYS A 154 -7.24 -2.46 -5.41
CA LYS A 154 -6.54 -1.46 -6.24
C LYS A 154 -7.46 -0.82 -7.28
N GLU A 155 -8.39 -1.60 -7.84
CA GLU A 155 -9.38 -1.15 -8.83
C GLU A 155 -10.27 -0.04 -8.27
N ASN A 156 -10.75 -0.17 -7.03
CA ASN A 156 -11.58 0.85 -6.40
C ASN A 156 -10.79 2.13 -6.09
N VAL A 157 -9.55 1.99 -5.65
CA VAL A 157 -8.64 3.13 -5.45
C VAL A 157 -8.42 3.86 -6.78
N GLN A 158 -8.14 3.14 -7.86
CA GLN A 158 -7.94 3.73 -9.19
C GLN A 158 -9.20 4.39 -9.74
N ARG A 159 -10.40 3.85 -9.47
CA ARG A 159 -11.68 4.47 -9.84
C ARG A 159 -11.84 5.83 -9.15
N ALA A 160 -11.59 5.88 -7.84
CA ALA A 160 -11.64 7.13 -7.08
C ALA A 160 -10.60 8.14 -7.58
N MET A 161 -9.35 7.72 -7.79
CA MET A 161 -8.29 8.57 -8.33
C MET A 161 -8.68 9.18 -9.69
N ARG A 162 -9.21 8.36 -10.59
CA ARG A 162 -9.66 8.84 -11.93
C ARG A 162 -10.83 9.82 -11.84
N TYR A 163 -11.81 9.53 -11.02
CA TYR A 163 -12.97 10.43 -10.86
C TYR A 163 -12.54 11.82 -10.39
N PHE A 164 -11.62 11.89 -9.43
CA PHE A 164 -11.11 13.16 -8.91
C PHE A 164 -9.94 13.75 -9.68
N GLY A 165 -9.54 13.16 -10.80
CA GLY A 165 -8.44 13.64 -11.64
C GLY A 165 -7.08 13.67 -10.91
N LEU A 166 -6.86 12.76 -9.95
CA LEU A 166 -5.64 12.68 -9.17
C LEU A 166 -4.61 11.77 -9.86
N SER A 167 -3.37 12.23 -9.93
CA SER A 167 -2.23 11.42 -10.38
C SER A 167 -1.77 10.46 -9.27
N TRP A 168 -1.00 9.44 -9.65
CA TRP A 168 -0.49 8.42 -8.71
C TRP A 168 0.38 8.99 -7.58
N ASP A 169 1.00 10.13 -7.80
CA ASP A 169 1.88 10.85 -6.88
C ASP A 169 1.18 12.02 -6.15
N SER A 170 -0.14 12.17 -6.31
CA SER A 170 -0.90 13.22 -5.64
C SER A 170 -0.83 13.08 -4.13
N MET A 171 -0.43 14.16 -3.46
CA MET A 171 -0.42 14.28 -2.00
C MET A 171 -1.61 15.11 -1.53
N LEU A 172 -2.27 14.65 -0.49
CA LEU A 172 -3.40 15.34 0.17
C LEU A 172 -2.94 15.83 1.53
N THR A 173 -3.21 17.09 1.82
CA THR A 173 -3.15 17.64 3.18
C THR A 173 -4.57 17.90 3.64
N LEU A 174 -5.06 17.14 4.60
CA LEU A 174 -6.42 17.21 5.10
C LEU A 174 -6.44 18.03 6.38
N SER A 175 -7.46 18.87 6.54
CA SER A 175 -7.73 19.62 7.77
C SER A 175 -9.13 19.32 8.24
N SER A 176 -9.35 19.17 9.55
CA SER A 176 -10.66 18.91 10.12
C SER A 176 -10.87 19.73 11.40
N ALA A 177 -12.01 20.39 11.49
CA ALA A 177 -12.41 21.11 12.70
C ALA A 177 -12.92 20.19 13.83
N GLY A 178 -13.09 18.90 13.56
CA GLY A 178 -13.64 17.93 14.52
C GLY A 178 -12.98 16.56 14.42
N PRO A 179 -13.40 15.61 15.25
CA PRO A 179 -12.84 14.25 15.25
C PRO A 179 -12.98 13.58 13.88
N THR A 180 -11.91 12.98 13.40
CA THR A 180 -11.89 12.23 12.14
C THR A 180 -11.08 10.95 12.29
N THR A 181 -11.30 10.00 11.38
CA THR A 181 -10.51 8.79 11.20
C THR A 181 -9.62 8.87 9.96
N LEU A 182 -9.44 10.08 9.43
CA LEU A 182 -8.51 10.37 8.34
C LEU A 182 -7.22 10.99 8.88
N PRO A 183 -6.09 10.77 8.23
CA PRO A 183 -4.84 11.44 8.58
C PRO A 183 -4.95 12.94 8.26
N VAL A 184 -4.86 13.78 9.28
CA VAL A 184 -4.95 15.24 9.16
C VAL A 184 -3.63 15.90 9.50
N ASP A 185 -3.49 17.17 9.05
CA ASP A 185 -2.40 18.07 9.38
C ASP A 185 -0.99 17.61 8.93
N GLN A 186 -0.96 16.67 8.00
CA GLN A 186 0.27 16.18 7.36
C GLN A 186 -0.02 15.78 5.91
N PRO A 187 0.97 15.87 4.99
CA PRO A 187 0.83 15.34 3.64
C PRO A 187 0.76 13.82 3.64
N VAL A 188 -0.26 13.25 2.98
CA VAL A 188 -0.44 11.80 2.81
C VAL A 188 -0.77 11.50 1.35
N SER A 189 -0.24 10.43 0.81
CA SER A 189 -0.56 9.98 -0.55
C SER A 189 -2.07 9.79 -0.72
N ALA A 190 -2.64 10.29 -1.81
CA ALA A 190 -4.04 10.07 -2.14
C ALA A 190 -4.37 8.56 -2.28
N ILE A 191 -3.43 7.77 -2.80
CA ILE A 191 -3.55 6.30 -2.88
C ILE A 191 -3.70 5.70 -1.48
N ASP A 192 -2.92 6.15 -0.51
CA ASP A 192 -3.01 5.65 0.86
C ASP A 192 -4.31 6.07 1.55
N VAL A 193 -4.75 7.31 1.34
CA VAL A 193 -6.03 7.78 1.87
C VAL A 193 -7.17 6.91 1.36
N PHE A 194 -7.29 6.70 0.05
CA PHE A 194 -8.32 5.86 -0.53
C PHE A 194 -8.12 4.36 -0.24
N GLY A 195 -6.88 3.91 -0.21
CA GLY A 195 -6.53 2.50 -0.03
C GLY A 195 -6.74 2.01 1.40
N ALA A 196 -6.41 2.84 2.38
CA ALA A 196 -6.19 2.39 3.74
C ALA A 196 -7.17 2.92 4.79
N TYR A 197 -7.82 4.07 4.56
CA TYR A 197 -8.54 4.75 5.64
C TYR A 197 -10.06 4.72 5.51
N MET A 198 -10.61 4.36 4.37
CA MET A 198 -12.06 4.40 4.12
C MET A 198 -12.58 3.19 3.33
N GLU A 199 -13.89 2.95 3.40
CA GLU A 199 -14.57 1.89 2.68
C GLU A 199 -15.18 2.43 1.38
N LEU A 200 -14.56 2.15 0.23
CA LEU A 200 -15.02 2.67 -1.07
C LEU A 200 -16.20 1.88 -1.66
N ALA A 201 -16.41 0.64 -1.25
CA ALA A 201 -17.43 -0.26 -1.80
C ALA A 201 -18.68 -0.42 -0.92
N GLN A 202 -18.82 0.42 0.11
CA GLN A 202 -20.04 0.39 0.93
C GLN A 202 -21.21 1.01 0.17
N PRO A 203 -22.42 0.46 0.30
CA PRO A 203 -23.61 1.06 -0.29
C PRO A 203 -23.81 2.49 0.18
N ALA A 204 -24.22 3.37 -0.72
CA ALA A 204 -24.56 4.75 -0.40
C ALA A 204 -25.74 4.80 0.58
N SER A 205 -25.71 5.72 1.52
CA SER A 205 -26.86 6.05 2.37
C SER A 205 -27.84 6.99 1.64
N LYS A 206 -29.07 7.09 2.08
CA LYS A 206 -30.02 8.10 1.58
C LYS A 206 -29.40 9.52 1.62
N ARG A 207 -28.74 9.86 2.73
CA ARG A 207 -28.04 11.13 2.89
C ARG A 207 -26.95 11.35 1.84
N ASN A 208 -26.22 10.29 1.47
CA ASN A 208 -25.22 10.39 0.41
C ASN A 208 -25.89 10.70 -0.93
N VAL A 209 -26.99 10.00 -1.27
CA VAL A 209 -27.68 10.21 -2.55
C VAL A 209 -28.28 11.60 -2.65
N HIS A 210 -28.87 12.14 -1.56
CA HIS A 210 -29.33 13.53 -1.52
C HIS A 210 -28.20 14.53 -1.75
N ALA A 211 -27.06 14.32 -1.09
CA ALA A 211 -25.92 15.23 -1.27
C ALA A 211 -25.36 15.17 -2.71
N LEU A 212 -25.46 14.02 -3.41
CA LEU A 212 -25.14 13.95 -4.84
C LEU A 212 -26.17 14.72 -5.69
N ALA A 213 -27.47 14.66 -5.35
CA ALA A 213 -28.50 15.44 -6.03
C ALA A 213 -28.29 16.96 -5.87
N ASP A 214 -27.78 17.39 -4.72
CA ASP A 214 -27.45 18.79 -4.47
C ASP A 214 -26.14 19.23 -5.16
N ALA A 215 -25.27 18.29 -5.49
CA ALA A 215 -23.99 18.54 -6.15
C ALA A 215 -24.07 18.56 -7.68
N THR A 216 -25.26 18.53 -8.28
CA THR A 216 -25.45 18.65 -9.72
C THR A 216 -26.36 19.82 -10.07
N ARG A 217 -26.10 20.45 -11.23
CA ARG A 217 -26.96 21.48 -11.84
C ARG A 217 -27.86 20.91 -12.96
N ASP A 218 -27.65 19.62 -13.29
CA ASP A 218 -28.47 18.97 -14.29
C ASP A 218 -29.79 18.48 -13.66
N GLU A 219 -30.88 19.09 -14.04
CA GLU A 219 -32.24 18.86 -13.48
C GLU A 219 -32.68 17.38 -13.69
N ALA A 220 -32.28 16.75 -14.79
CA ALA A 220 -32.63 15.34 -15.05
C ALA A 220 -31.89 14.41 -14.07
N THR A 221 -30.60 14.61 -13.89
CA THR A 221 -29.78 13.88 -12.89
C THR A 221 -30.29 14.13 -11.47
N LYS A 222 -30.59 15.38 -11.14
CA LYS A 222 -31.13 15.75 -9.81
C LYS A 222 -32.41 15.02 -9.50
N LYS A 223 -33.37 15.03 -10.46
CA LYS A 223 -34.64 14.31 -10.32
C LYS A 223 -34.44 12.82 -10.14
N GLU A 224 -33.56 12.19 -10.94
CA GLU A 224 -33.30 10.76 -10.83
C GLU A 224 -32.62 10.39 -9.50
N LEU A 225 -31.63 11.16 -9.05
CA LEU A 225 -31.00 10.93 -7.75
C LEU A 225 -32.01 11.10 -6.60
N SER A 226 -32.92 12.09 -6.68
CA SER A 226 -34.00 12.27 -5.69
C SER A 226 -34.93 11.03 -5.69
N ARG A 227 -35.34 10.53 -6.87
CA ARG A 227 -36.12 9.29 -6.98
C ARG A 227 -35.39 8.10 -6.34
N LEU A 228 -34.10 7.95 -6.62
CA LEU A 228 -33.27 6.88 -6.04
C LEU A 228 -33.16 7.01 -4.52
N ALA A 229 -33.11 8.22 -3.98
CA ALA A 229 -33.05 8.44 -2.53
C ALA A 229 -34.35 8.11 -1.80
N GLU A 230 -35.51 8.34 -2.42
CA GLU A 230 -36.79 8.21 -1.77
C GLU A 230 -37.57 6.96 -2.19
N GLU A 231 -37.96 6.87 -3.47
CA GLU A 231 -38.87 5.84 -3.95
C GLU A 231 -38.18 4.50 -4.20
N ALA A 232 -36.96 4.50 -4.72
CA ALA A 232 -36.28 3.30 -5.18
C ALA A 232 -35.04 2.93 -4.34
N PHE A 233 -34.86 3.53 -3.17
CA PHE A 233 -33.64 3.37 -2.37
C PHE A 233 -33.36 1.92 -1.99
N THR A 234 -34.37 1.22 -1.49
CA THR A 234 -34.21 -0.19 -1.05
C THR A 234 -33.88 -1.10 -2.20
N GLU A 235 -34.58 -0.97 -3.31
CA GLU A 235 -34.45 -1.87 -4.46
C GLU A 235 -33.24 -1.58 -5.33
N GLU A 236 -32.94 -0.28 -5.57
CA GLU A 236 -31.91 0.11 -6.52
C GLU A 236 -30.58 0.46 -5.88
N ILE A 237 -30.56 0.89 -4.63
CA ILE A 237 -29.31 1.22 -3.92
C ILE A 237 -28.94 0.10 -2.95
N THR A 238 -29.79 -0.20 -1.97
CA THR A 238 -29.44 -1.15 -0.91
C THR A 238 -29.32 -2.59 -1.44
N ALA A 239 -30.34 -3.10 -2.14
CA ALA A 239 -30.36 -4.46 -2.65
C ALA A 239 -29.27 -4.70 -3.71
N LYS A 240 -28.98 -3.70 -4.53
CA LYS A 240 -27.91 -3.77 -5.54
C LYS A 240 -26.54 -3.34 -5.00
N ARG A 241 -26.46 -2.95 -3.73
CA ARG A 241 -25.20 -2.53 -3.05
C ARG A 241 -24.46 -1.42 -3.78
N VAL A 242 -25.18 -0.44 -4.32
CA VAL A 242 -24.62 0.65 -5.11
C VAL A 242 -23.85 1.63 -4.21
N SER A 243 -22.57 1.78 -4.45
CA SER A 243 -21.70 2.70 -3.68
C SER A 243 -21.83 4.14 -4.15
N VAL A 244 -21.30 5.08 -3.35
CA VAL A 244 -21.17 6.48 -3.78
C VAL A 244 -20.34 6.58 -5.05
N LEU A 245 -19.27 5.81 -5.15
CA LEU A 245 -18.40 5.80 -6.32
C LEU A 245 -19.13 5.30 -7.58
N ASP A 246 -19.98 4.27 -7.46
CA ASP A 246 -20.83 3.79 -8.55
C ASP A 246 -21.81 4.87 -9.03
N LEU A 247 -22.39 5.63 -8.10
CA LEU A 247 -23.29 6.74 -8.44
C LEU A 247 -22.56 7.87 -9.15
N LEU A 248 -21.35 8.22 -8.71
CA LEU A 248 -20.54 9.26 -9.35
C LEU A 248 -20.16 8.89 -10.78
N GLU A 249 -19.85 7.62 -11.05
CA GLU A 249 -19.57 7.14 -12.41
C GLU A 249 -20.84 7.07 -13.27
N ARG A 250 -21.98 6.71 -12.66
CA ARG A 250 -23.29 6.66 -13.35
C ARG A 250 -23.82 8.06 -13.71
N PHE A 251 -23.50 9.05 -12.88
CA PHE A 251 -23.99 10.44 -13.04
C PHE A 251 -22.83 11.44 -13.17
N PRO A 252 -22.18 11.52 -14.33
CA PRO A 252 -20.98 12.35 -14.53
C PRO A 252 -21.25 13.86 -14.45
N SER A 253 -22.51 14.29 -14.45
CA SER A 253 -22.88 15.70 -14.22
C SER A 253 -22.80 16.12 -12.75
N VAL A 254 -22.66 15.18 -11.82
CA VAL A 254 -22.44 15.46 -10.40
C VAL A 254 -21.01 15.98 -10.21
N GLN A 255 -20.88 17.14 -9.60
CA GLN A 255 -19.60 17.77 -9.28
C GLN A 255 -19.36 17.77 -7.78
N LEU A 256 -18.99 16.61 -7.24
CA LEU A 256 -18.76 16.42 -5.81
C LEU A 256 -17.35 16.86 -5.43
N PRO A 257 -17.16 17.83 -4.52
CA PRO A 257 -15.84 18.17 -4.01
C PRO A 257 -15.18 16.98 -3.29
N LEU A 258 -13.87 16.79 -3.48
CA LEU A 258 -13.12 15.68 -2.88
C LEU A 258 -13.31 15.60 -1.36
N GLY A 259 -13.23 16.72 -0.65
CA GLY A 259 -13.41 16.74 0.81
C GLY A 259 -14.79 16.25 1.27
N VAL A 260 -15.84 16.51 0.47
CA VAL A 260 -17.19 16.01 0.73
C VAL A 260 -17.25 14.50 0.50
N PHE A 261 -16.66 14.02 -0.59
CA PHE A 261 -16.56 12.59 -0.87
C PHE A 261 -15.84 11.83 0.27
N LEU A 262 -14.67 12.31 0.69
CA LEU A 262 -13.90 11.70 1.80
C LEU A 262 -14.73 11.61 3.09
N LYS A 263 -15.51 12.66 3.38
CA LYS A 263 -16.36 12.73 4.58
C LYS A 263 -17.58 11.80 4.51
N MET A 264 -18.05 11.46 3.31
CA MET A 264 -19.17 10.53 3.09
C MET A 264 -18.78 9.07 3.30
N GLN A 265 -17.50 8.72 3.13
CA GLN A 265 -17.06 7.34 3.22
C GLN A 265 -16.95 6.89 4.67
N PRO A 266 -17.49 5.71 5.03
CA PRO A 266 -17.24 5.16 6.35
C PRO A 266 -15.76 4.80 6.51
N PRO A 267 -15.22 4.84 7.74
CA PRO A 267 -13.85 4.44 7.99
C PRO A 267 -13.64 2.96 7.68
N MET A 268 -12.40 2.61 7.28
CA MET A 268 -12.01 1.22 7.09
C MET A 268 -12.19 0.43 8.39
N ARG A 269 -12.80 -0.75 8.30
CA ARG A 269 -13.10 -1.61 9.44
C ARG A 269 -12.43 -2.97 9.30
N VAL A 270 -12.17 -3.58 10.44
CA VAL A 270 -11.73 -4.99 10.48
C VAL A 270 -12.80 -5.94 9.95
N ARG A 271 -12.36 -7.06 9.40
CA ARG A 271 -13.22 -8.19 9.04
C ARG A 271 -12.83 -9.40 9.87
N GLN A 272 -13.81 -10.07 10.44
CA GLN A 272 -13.60 -11.23 11.28
C GLN A 272 -13.65 -12.51 10.45
N TYR A 273 -12.66 -13.35 10.65
CA TYR A 273 -12.57 -14.70 10.10
C TYR A 273 -12.45 -15.70 11.23
N SER A 274 -13.18 -16.80 11.18
CA SER A 274 -13.02 -17.88 12.15
C SER A 274 -11.60 -18.46 12.05
N ILE A 275 -10.91 -18.59 13.17
CA ILE A 275 -9.62 -19.26 13.22
C ILE A 275 -9.85 -20.75 12.99
N SER A 276 -9.16 -21.34 12.02
CA SER A 276 -9.30 -22.75 11.64
C SER A 276 -8.26 -23.66 12.31
N SER A 277 -7.26 -23.11 12.99
CA SER A 277 -6.27 -23.86 13.76
C SER A 277 -6.66 -24.02 15.24
N SER A 278 -5.99 -24.95 15.90
CA SER A 278 -6.04 -25.13 17.34
C SER A 278 -4.75 -24.63 18.00
N PRO A 279 -4.79 -23.96 19.17
CA PRO A 279 -3.58 -23.59 19.90
C PRO A 279 -2.78 -24.81 20.38
N LEU A 280 -3.39 -26.01 20.39
CA LEU A 280 -2.68 -27.26 20.65
C LEU A 280 -1.75 -27.66 19.51
N TRP A 281 -2.04 -27.24 18.28
CA TRP A 281 -1.13 -27.41 17.15
C TRP A 281 0.03 -26.40 17.21
N ASN A 282 -0.30 -25.14 17.34
CA ASN A 282 0.69 -24.07 17.51
C ASN A 282 0.02 -22.87 18.20
N SER A 283 0.52 -22.49 19.39
CA SER A 283 -0.04 -21.39 20.17
C SER A 283 0.27 -20.01 19.60
N ASN A 284 1.29 -19.91 18.76
CA ASN A 284 1.78 -18.65 18.22
C ASN A 284 1.29 -18.40 16.77
N ASN A 285 0.80 -19.44 16.09
CA ASN A 285 0.33 -19.33 14.71
C ASN A 285 -1.16 -19.63 14.64
N VAL A 286 -1.85 -18.87 13.83
CA VAL A 286 -3.25 -19.11 13.49
C VAL A 286 -3.39 -19.38 12.01
N THR A 287 -4.39 -20.16 11.62
CA THR A 287 -4.75 -20.38 10.22
C THR A 287 -6.15 -19.88 9.94
N LEU A 288 -6.33 -19.38 8.72
CA LEU A 288 -7.64 -19.04 8.19
C LEU A 288 -7.89 -19.82 6.90
N THR A 289 -9.15 -20.25 6.72
CA THR A 289 -9.62 -20.79 5.44
C THR A 289 -10.79 -19.92 4.97
N TYR A 290 -10.62 -19.28 3.81
CA TYR A 290 -11.59 -18.31 3.33
C TYR A 290 -11.84 -18.44 1.83
N ALA A 291 -13.02 -17.95 1.38
CA ALA A 291 -13.34 -17.80 -0.02
C ALA A 291 -12.96 -16.39 -0.50
N VAL A 292 -12.34 -16.31 -1.65
CA VAL A 292 -12.07 -15.03 -2.32
C VAL A 292 -13.35 -14.58 -3.01
N VAL A 293 -13.84 -13.40 -2.65
CA VAL A 293 -15.05 -12.83 -3.25
C VAL A 293 -14.63 -11.98 -4.45
N ASP A 294 -14.97 -12.44 -5.64
CA ASP A 294 -14.79 -11.72 -6.89
C ASP A 294 -15.91 -12.16 -7.87
N GLN A 295 -16.92 -11.31 -8.02
CA GLN A 295 -18.13 -11.63 -8.77
C GLN A 295 -18.68 -10.40 -9.50
N PRO A 296 -19.56 -10.54 -10.49
CA PRO A 296 -20.24 -9.40 -11.10
C PRO A 296 -20.92 -8.55 -10.03
N ALA A 297 -20.73 -7.23 -10.11
CA ALA A 297 -21.35 -6.32 -9.16
C ALA A 297 -22.87 -6.30 -9.33
N LEU A 298 -23.62 -6.39 -8.22
CA LEU A 298 -25.09 -6.27 -8.24
C LEU A 298 -25.56 -4.89 -8.72
N SER A 299 -24.71 -3.88 -8.59
CA SER A 299 -24.94 -2.53 -9.14
C SER A 299 -24.98 -2.49 -10.68
N GLY A 300 -24.53 -3.56 -11.35
CA GLY A 300 -24.35 -3.63 -12.80
C GLY A 300 -23.06 -2.93 -13.28
N GLN A 301 -22.23 -2.41 -12.36
CA GLN A 301 -21.00 -1.69 -12.71
C GLN A 301 -19.79 -2.53 -12.34
N GLY A 302 -19.20 -3.21 -13.33
CA GLY A 302 -17.98 -3.97 -13.18
C GLY A 302 -18.09 -5.18 -12.25
N ARG A 303 -17.11 -5.38 -11.43
CA ARG A 303 -17.00 -6.50 -10.49
C ARG A 303 -17.03 -6.02 -9.04
N PHE A 304 -17.65 -6.80 -8.19
CA PHE A 304 -17.57 -6.65 -6.74
C PHE A 304 -16.46 -7.55 -6.23
N VAL A 305 -15.41 -6.92 -5.75
CA VAL A 305 -14.25 -7.56 -5.15
C VAL A 305 -14.31 -7.38 -3.64
N GLY A 306 -14.29 -8.47 -2.89
CA GLY A 306 -14.39 -8.43 -1.43
C GLY A 306 -13.13 -7.80 -0.82
N VAL A 307 -13.30 -6.72 -0.05
CA VAL A 307 -12.20 -5.91 0.49
C VAL A 307 -11.17 -6.76 1.24
N ALA A 308 -11.60 -7.53 2.24
CA ALA A 308 -10.67 -8.30 3.05
C ALA A 308 -10.20 -9.60 2.38
N SER A 309 -11.09 -10.31 1.67
CA SER A 309 -10.69 -11.54 0.99
C SER A 309 -9.72 -11.27 -0.16
N ASN A 310 -9.90 -10.16 -0.89
CA ASN A 310 -8.95 -9.72 -1.90
C ASN A 310 -7.63 -9.27 -1.27
N TYR A 311 -7.68 -8.49 -0.18
CA TYR A 311 -6.47 -8.11 0.55
C TYR A 311 -5.66 -9.34 0.96
N LEU A 312 -6.29 -10.31 1.64
CA LEU A 312 -5.63 -11.55 2.06
C LEU A 312 -5.10 -12.38 0.87
N SER A 313 -5.81 -12.37 -0.27
CA SER A 313 -5.39 -13.13 -1.46
C SER A 313 -4.17 -12.55 -2.17
N ASN A 314 -3.84 -11.29 -1.91
CA ASN A 314 -2.66 -10.62 -2.45
C ASN A 314 -1.44 -10.70 -1.53
N LEU A 315 -1.58 -11.26 -0.32
CA LEU A 315 -0.47 -11.45 0.60
C LEU A 315 0.36 -12.68 0.21
N ALA A 316 1.66 -12.58 0.47
CA ALA A 316 2.64 -13.63 0.31
C ALA A 316 3.38 -13.90 1.63
N LYS A 317 4.11 -15.02 1.71
CA LYS A 317 4.98 -15.31 2.86
C LYS A 317 5.95 -14.16 3.11
N GLY A 318 6.03 -13.71 4.36
CA GLY A 318 6.87 -12.60 4.79
C GLY A 318 6.16 -11.25 4.81
N ASP A 319 4.95 -11.15 4.24
CA ASP A 319 4.16 -9.92 4.33
C ASP A 319 3.62 -9.71 5.74
N LYS A 320 3.46 -8.44 6.10
CA LYS A 320 2.90 -8.03 7.38
C LYS A 320 1.46 -7.56 7.23
N LEU A 321 0.64 -7.88 8.21
CA LEU A 321 -0.76 -7.46 8.26
C LEU A 321 -1.16 -7.08 9.68
N HIS A 322 -2.23 -6.28 9.80
CA HIS A 322 -2.75 -5.87 11.09
C HIS A 322 -3.92 -6.74 11.51
N VAL A 323 -3.79 -7.36 12.69
CA VAL A 323 -4.75 -8.32 13.22
C VAL A 323 -5.09 -8.08 14.68
N SER A 324 -6.22 -8.61 15.12
CA SER A 324 -6.51 -8.84 16.55
C SER A 324 -7.33 -10.11 16.74
N VAL A 325 -7.10 -10.82 17.83
CA VAL A 325 -7.92 -11.96 18.21
C VAL A 325 -9.20 -11.46 18.90
N ARG A 326 -10.33 -12.00 18.51
CA ARG A 326 -11.65 -11.70 19.08
C ARG A 326 -12.26 -12.99 19.61
N SER A 327 -12.52 -13.03 20.90
CA SER A 327 -13.16 -14.19 21.55
C SER A 327 -14.55 -14.41 20.99
N SER A 328 -14.87 -15.66 20.68
CA SER A 328 -16.21 -16.05 20.28
C SER A 328 -17.14 -16.16 21.49
N HIS A 329 -18.45 -16.26 21.20
CA HIS A 329 -19.43 -16.50 22.24
C HIS A 329 -19.22 -17.90 22.88
N GLN A 330 -19.38 -18.03 24.21
CA GLN A 330 -19.15 -19.30 24.96
C GLN A 330 -19.87 -20.52 24.32
N ALA A 331 -21.03 -20.31 23.71
CA ALA A 331 -21.78 -21.38 23.05
C ALA A 331 -21.10 -21.96 21.80
N PHE A 332 -20.06 -21.29 21.26
CA PHE A 332 -19.31 -21.74 20.09
C PHE A 332 -17.99 -22.44 20.45
N HIS A 333 -17.72 -22.65 21.72
CA HIS A 333 -16.59 -23.44 22.19
C HIS A 333 -16.97 -24.88 22.44
N LEU A 334 -16.00 -25.77 22.33
CA LEU A 334 -16.17 -27.17 22.72
C LEU A 334 -16.52 -27.27 24.23
N PRO A 335 -17.34 -28.26 24.63
CA PRO A 335 -17.61 -28.51 26.05
C PRO A 335 -16.31 -28.72 26.81
N LYS A 336 -16.21 -28.18 28.03
CA LYS A 336 -15.04 -28.41 28.92
C LYS A 336 -14.77 -29.88 29.14
N ASP A 337 -15.83 -30.70 29.23
CA ASP A 337 -15.76 -32.15 29.33
C ASP A 337 -16.09 -32.80 27.99
N SER A 338 -15.19 -32.63 27.01
CA SER A 338 -15.33 -33.19 25.68
C SER A 338 -15.27 -34.71 25.62
N LYS A 339 -14.83 -35.37 26.70
CA LYS A 339 -14.78 -36.85 26.76
C LYS A 339 -16.14 -37.48 27.03
N ASN A 340 -17.00 -36.80 27.78
CA ASN A 340 -18.29 -37.34 28.25
C ASN A 340 -19.49 -36.66 27.54
N VAL A 341 -19.27 -35.57 26.81
CA VAL A 341 -20.33 -34.87 26.10
C VAL A 341 -20.19 -35.15 24.58
N PRO A 342 -21.16 -35.83 23.96
CA PRO A 342 -21.11 -36.06 22.53
C PRO A 342 -21.25 -34.75 21.74
N VAL A 343 -20.37 -34.53 20.75
CA VAL A 343 -20.35 -33.34 19.90
C VAL A 343 -20.70 -33.74 18.49
N ILE A 344 -21.72 -33.09 17.92
CA ILE A 344 -22.09 -33.24 16.52
C ILE A 344 -21.72 -31.95 15.80
N MET A 345 -20.87 -32.05 14.78
CA MET A 345 -20.44 -30.92 13.98
C MET A 345 -21.05 -30.99 12.57
N ILE A 346 -21.68 -29.90 12.15
CA ILE A 346 -22.25 -29.76 10.81
C ILE A 346 -21.59 -28.55 10.17
N ALA A 347 -20.90 -28.76 9.05
CA ALA A 347 -20.18 -27.70 8.35
C ALA A 347 -20.36 -27.81 6.83
N ALA A 348 -20.44 -26.64 6.19
CA ALA A 348 -20.49 -26.52 4.74
C ALA A 348 -19.43 -25.52 4.24
N GLY A 349 -18.97 -25.68 3.02
CA GLY A 349 -18.00 -24.78 2.40
C GLY A 349 -16.68 -24.70 3.17
N THR A 350 -16.22 -23.50 3.49
CA THR A 350 -15.00 -23.24 4.26
C THR A 350 -15.11 -23.70 5.72
N GLY A 351 -16.31 -23.94 6.25
CA GLY A 351 -16.53 -24.44 7.60
C GLY A 351 -15.98 -25.84 7.85
N ARG A 352 -15.70 -26.64 6.80
CA ARG A 352 -15.09 -27.97 6.93
C ARG A 352 -13.69 -27.96 7.57
N HIS A 353 -13.00 -26.85 7.50
CA HIS A 353 -11.65 -26.67 8.08
C HIS A 353 -11.69 -26.21 9.55
N LEU A 354 -12.89 -26.01 10.12
CA LEU A 354 -13.08 -25.64 11.53
C LEU A 354 -13.30 -26.85 12.43
N GLY A 355 -13.24 -28.06 11.88
CA GLY A 355 -13.35 -29.32 12.65
C GLY A 355 -12.05 -29.65 13.38
N PRO A 356 -12.10 -30.55 14.40
CA PRO A 356 -10.92 -30.95 15.15
C PRO A 356 -9.88 -31.62 14.24
N HIS A 357 -8.65 -31.16 14.37
CA HIS A 357 -7.45 -31.85 13.88
C HIS A 357 -6.82 -32.62 15.03
#